data_279f96aafccc18584d57d77cf4e71778
#
_entry.id   279f96aafccc18584d57d77cf4e71778
#
_cell.length_a   1.000
_cell.length_b   1.000
_cell.length_c   1.000
_cell.angle_alpha   90.00
_cell.angle_beta   90.00
_cell.angle_gamma   90.00
#
_symmetry.space_group_name_H-M   'P 1'
#
loop_
_entity.id
_entity.type
_entity.pdbx_description
1 polymer ?
#
loop_
_entity_poly.entity_id
_entity_poly.type
_entity_poly.pdbx_seq_one_letter_code
_entity_poly.pdbx_strand_id
1 'polypeptide(L)'
;MSKILKIKKQLSNITKYEAGISKLANIKKVIKLSSNEGAFGPSLKTLKTFKKFNNQIFRYPDPEVNKLRNAISKRYKLNKNNIICGNGSDEILATIARIFSGPGDEILFSEYGFLMYPIVTQLAGAKGIKIKDVKHKNCLRNFFKAITKKTKIIYIANPNNPTGTYLTKKELNEFYKNLPKKIILVIDAAYAEYVDKEDYTPGDDLVKNNSNVIMTRTFSKIYGLAGLRIGWAFCSNEIANIYNRVRLPFNINSAALEASVAALKDREFTSKSAKHNKFYLNWLTQKIIKLGLIPVPSVANFLLVRFSKIGKFSAKNVYNYLLSKGIILRTVENYGLKNYLRISIGKKEELVKLLEFLKIYFKTK
;
A
#
# COMPACT_ATOMS: atom_id res chain seq x y z
N MET A 1 -29.19 14.32 13.48
CA MET A 1 -29.05 12.84 13.54
C MET A 1 -30.12 12.30 14.48
N SER A 2 -30.96 11.37 14.02
CA SER A 2 -32.05 10.81 14.82
C SER A 2 -31.48 10.10 16.07
N LYS A 3 -32.08 10.37 17.23
CA LYS A 3 -31.74 9.78 18.54
C LYS A 3 -31.97 8.25 18.62
N ILE A 4 -32.35 7.60 17.52
CA ILE A 4 -32.85 6.22 17.48
C ILE A 4 -31.72 5.20 17.24
N LEU A 5 -30.66 5.55 16.48
CA LEU A 5 -29.56 4.64 16.16
C LEU A 5 -28.37 4.88 17.08
N LYS A 6 -28.05 3.93 17.96
CA LYS A 6 -26.85 3.92 18.80
C LYS A 6 -25.72 3.22 18.02
N ILE A 7 -24.82 3.98 17.43
CA ILE A 7 -23.56 3.44 16.87
C ILE A 7 -22.53 3.21 17.99
N LYS A 8 -21.62 2.27 17.79
CA LYS A 8 -20.50 2.06 18.71
C LYS A 8 -19.68 3.34 18.85
N LYS A 9 -19.41 3.80 20.08
CA LYS A 9 -18.73 5.07 20.39
C LYS A 9 -17.42 5.27 19.60
N GLN A 10 -16.61 4.23 19.43
CA GLN A 10 -15.36 4.27 18.69
C GLN A 10 -15.54 4.52 17.18
N LEU A 11 -16.73 4.30 16.62
CA LEU A 11 -17.01 4.50 15.20
C LEU A 11 -17.42 5.95 14.87
N SER A 12 -17.88 6.72 15.84
CA SER A 12 -18.34 8.10 15.64
C SER A 12 -17.23 9.03 15.13
N ASN A 13 -15.98 8.71 15.43
CA ASN A 13 -14.79 9.52 15.07
C ASN A 13 -13.99 8.94 13.90
N ILE A 14 -14.50 7.93 13.17
CA ILE A 14 -13.81 7.40 12.00
C ILE A 14 -13.87 8.44 10.88
N THR A 15 -12.69 8.91 10.49
CA THR A 15 -12.55 9.76 9.29
C THR A 15 -12.78 8.91 8.05
N LYS A 16 -13.72 9.32 7.18
CA LYS A 16 -13.96 8.65 5.90
C LYS A 16 -12.67 8.62 5.08
N TYR A 17 -12.33 7.45 4.53
CA TYR A 17 -11.22 7.34 3.60
C TYR A 17 -11.51 8.16 2.33
N GLU A 18 -10.68 9.13 2.04
CA GLU A 18 -10.77 9.91 0.81
C GLU A 18 -9.85 9.30 -0.25
N ALA A 19 -10.46 8.69 -1.24
CA ALA A 19 -9.72 8.20 -2.40
C ALA A 19 -9.13 9.37 -3.21
N GLY A 20 -8.04 9.13 -3.94
CA GLY A 20 -7.56 10.10 -4.92
C GLY A 20 -8.59 10.32 -6.03
N ILE A 21 -8.73 11.56 -6.49
CA ILE A 21 -9.57 11.91 -7.65
C ILE A 21 -9.14 11.07 -8.85
N SER A 22 -10.10 10.58 -9.62
CA SER A 22 -9.85 9.73 -10.80
C SER A 22 -10.33 10.34 -12.11
N LYS A 23 -11.23 11.31 -12.04
CA LYS A 23 -11.83 11.99 -13.20
C LYS A 23 -11.90 13.47 -12.92
N LEU A 24 -11.86 14.29 -13.96
CA LEU A 24 -12.07 15.73 -13.91
C LEU A 24 -13.26 16.07 -14.80
N ALA A 25 -14.16 16.96 -14.32
CA ALA A 25 -15.22 17.49 -15.14
C ALA A 25 -14.59 18.21 -16.34
N ASN A 26 -15.16 18.04 -17.51
CA ASN A 26 -14.77 18.70 -18.77
C ASN A 26 -13.38 18.35 -19.35
N ILE A 27 -12.65 17.38 -18.79
CA ILE A 27 -11.36 16.93 -19.34
C ILE A 27 -11.46 15.45 -19.73
N LYS A 28 -11.55 15.17 -21.04
CA LYS A 28 -11.71 13.80 -21.57
C LYS A 28 -10.47 12.91 -21.33
N LYS A 29 -9.26 13.47 -21.40
CA LYS A 29 -7.99 12.70 -21.24
C LYS A 29 -7.23 13.24 -20.05
N VAL A 30 -7.26 12.49 -18.95
CA VAL A 30 -6.61 12.82 -17.69
C VAL A 30 -5.34 12.00 -17.51
N ILE A 31 -4.27 12.64 -17.03
CA ILE A 31 -3.06 11.98 -16.57
C ILE A 31 -3.19 11.73 -15.07
N LYS A 32 -3.42 10.48 -14.67
CA LYS A 32 -3.65 10.09 -13.28
C LYS A 32 -2.38 9.55 -12.63
N LEU A 33 -1.72 10.35 -11.79
CA LEU A 33 -0.51 9.99 -11.06
C LEU A 33 -0.76 10.02 -9.53
N SER A 34 -1.95 9.62 -9.08
CA SER A 34 -2.41 9.82 -7.70
C SER A 34 -2.53 8.56 -6.85
N SER A 35 -2.65 7.36 -7.42
CA SER A 35 -3.06 6.15 -6.68
C SER A 35 -2.03 5.02 -6.67
N ASN A 36 -0.80 5.29 -7.13
CA ASN A 36 0.30 4.32 -7.17
C ASN A 36 -0.06 3.05 -7.97
N GLU A 37 -0.88 3.21 -9.01
CA GLU A 37 -1.20 2.14 -9.95
C GLU A 37 0.05 1.78 -10.76
N GLY A 38 0.12 0.53 -11.26
CA GLY A 38 1.21 0.11 -12.13
C GLY A 38 1.17 0.87 -13.48
N ALA A 39 2.30 1.44 -13.90
CA ALA A 39 2.38 2.31 -15.08
C ALA A 39 1.84 1.69 -16.38
N PHE A 40 1.95 0.37 -16.51
CA PHE A 40 1.53 -0.36 -17.73
C PHE A 40 0.15 -1.02 -17.61
N GLY A 41 -0.53 -0.90 -16.44
CA GLY A 41 -1.72 -1.69 -16.17
C GLY A 41 -1.40 -3.20 -16.09
N PRO A 42 -2.35 -4.09 -16.37
CA PRO A 42 -2.14 -5.54 -16.37
C PRO A 42 -1.41 -6.02 -17.63
N SER A 43 -0.73 -7.17 -17.56
CA SER A 43 -0.06 -7.75 -18.72
C SER A 43 -1.07 -8.28 -19.76
N LEU A 44 -0.63 -8.39 -21.02
CA LEU A 44 -1.45 -8.95 -22.10
C LEU A 44 -1.91 -10.39 -21.80
N LYS A 45 -1.06 -11.21 -21.15
CA LYS A 45 -1.41 -12.57 -20.71
C LYS A 45 -2.54 -12.54 -19.69
N THR A 46 -2.46 -11.62 -18.74
CA THR A 46 -3.51 -11.40 -17.72
C THR A 46 -4.83 -10.95 -18.36
N LEU A 47 -4.79 -9.98 -19.28
CA LEU A 47 -5.97 -9.48 -19.98
C LEU A 47 -6.63 -10.58 -20.82
N LYS A 48 -5.85 -11.42 -21.52
CA LYS A 48 -6.38 -12.57 -22.29
C LYS A 48 -7.11 -13.55 -21.37
N THR A 49 -6.54 -13.85 -20.20
CA THR A 49 -7.17 -14.73 -19.21
C THR A 49 -8.47 -14.13 -18.66
N PHE A 50 -8.47 -12.84 -18.34
CA PHE A 50 -9.64 -12.14 -17.86
C PHE A 50 -10.78 -12.15 -18.91
N LYS A 51 -10.47 -11.91 -20.19
CA LYS A 51 -11.46 -11.94 -21.28
C LYS A 51 -12.13 -13.32 -21.45
N LYS A 52 -11.40 -14.41 -21.22
CA LYS A 52 -11.95 -15.78 -21.32
C LYS A 52 -12.88 -16.14 -20.16
N PHE A 53 -12.90 -15.36 -19.10
CA PHE A 53 -13.65 -15.67 -17.88
C PHE A 53 -15.16 -15.37 -17.99
N ASN A 54 -15.63 -14.68 -19.01
CA ASN A 54 -16.99 -14.12 -19.14
C ASN A 54 -18.15 -15.10 -18.88
N ASN A 55 -18.00 -16.39 -19.19
CA ASN A 55 -19.10 -17.35 -19.12
C ASN A 55 -19.26 -18.05 -17.76
N GLN A 56 -18.46 -17.69 -16.75
CA GLN A 56 -18.48 -18.37 -15.45
C GLN A 56 -18.83 -17.45 -14.25
N ILE A 57 -19.22 -16.22 -14.52
CA ILE A 57 -19.51 -15.21 -13.48
C ILE A 57 -20.69 -15.58 -12.58
N PHE A 58 -21.56 -16.49 -13.01
CA PHE A 58 -22.73 -16.96 -12.23
C PHE A 58 -22.38 -18.04 -11.18
N ARG A 59 -21.13 -18.53 -11.17
CA ARG A 59 -20.65 -19.52 -10.20
C ARG A 59 -19.88 -18.87 -9.07
N TYR A 60 -20.08 -19.37 -7.85
CA TYR A 60 -19.22 -18.99 -6.74
C TYR A 60 -17.75 -19.39 -7.00
N PRO A 61 -16.78 -18.58 -6.54
CA PRO A 61 -15.36 -18.92 -6.66
C PRO A 61 -14.97 -20.11 -5.76
N ASP A 62 -13.75 -20.64 -5.98
CA ASP A 62 -13.15 -21.62 -5.08
C ASP A 62 -13.00 -21.02 -3.67
N PRO A 63 -13.71 -21.53 -2.64
CA PRO A 63 -13.67 -21.00 -1.29
C PRO A 63 -12.29 -21.14 -0.65
N GLU A 64 -11.50 -22.14 -1.03
CA GLU A 64 -10.17 -22.41 -0.49
C GLU A 64 -9.07 -21.65 -1.24
N VAL A 65 -9.38 -21.01 -2.36
CA VAL A 65 -8.45 -20.23 -3.16
C VAL A 65 -7.20 -21.02 -3.57
N ASN A 66 -7.34 -22.34 -3.71
CA ASN A 66 -6.22 -23.28 -3.87
C ASN A 66 -5.32 -22.97 -5.08
N LYS A 67 -5.95 -22.63 -6.21
CA LYS A 67 -5.23 -22.31 -7.45
C LYS A 67 -4.29 -21.12 -7.27
N LEU A 68 -4.75 -20.07 -6.58
CA LEU A 68 -3.95 -18.87 -6.32
C LEU A 68 -2.89 -19.14 -5.25
N ARG A 69 -3.23 -19.80 -4.14
CA ARG A 69 -2.28 -20.18 -3.08
C ARG A 69 -1.13 -21.03 -3.64
N ASN A 70 -1.41 -21.99 -4.51
CA ASN A 70 -0.41 -22.79 -5.22
C ASN A 70 0.48 -21.93 -6.13
N ALA A 71 -0.10 -20.96 -6.87
CA ALA A 71 0.66 -20.06 -7.74
C ALA A 71 1.59 -19.14 -6.94
N ILE A 72 1.13 -18.58 -5.82
CA ILE A 72 1.94 -17.78 -4.88
C ILE A 72 3.06 -18.62 -4.28
N SER A 73 2.73 -19.82 -3.76
CA SER A 73 3.69 -20.77 -3.20
C SER A 73 4.83 -21.07 -4.18
N LYS A 74 4.49 -21.40 -5.43
CA LYS A 74 5.48 -21.66 -6.49
C LYS A 74 6.31 -20.42 -6.85
N ARG A 75 5.67 -19.24 -6.90
CA ARG A 75 6.34 -17.99 -7.30
C ARG A 75 7.37 -17.53 -6.28
N TYR A 76 7.04 -17.63 -4.99
CA TYR A 76 7.83 -17.08 -3.89
C TYR A 76 8.52 -18.16 -3.03
N LYS A 77 8.36 -19.46 -3.39
CA LYS A 77 8.92 -20.60 -2.64
C LYS A 77 8.48 -20.62 -1.18
N LEU A 78 7.17 -20.43 -0.95
CA LEU A 78 6.55 -20.38 0.36
C LEU A 78 5.62 -21.60 0.58
N ASN A 79 5.42 -22.01 1.83
CA ASN A 79 4.45 -23.05 2.15
C ASN A 79 3.03 -22.53 1.88
N LYS A 80 2.25 -23.25 1.04
CA LYS A 80 0.89 -22.86 0.67
C LYS A 80 -0.07 -22.76 1.86
N ASN A 81 0.14 -23.57 2.89
CA ASN A 81 -0.72 -23.59 4.08
C ASN A 81 -0.53 -22.35 4.96
N ASN A 82 0.56 -21.62 4.75
CA ASN A 82 0.88 -20.37 5.42
C ASN A 82 0.45 -19.13 4.60
N ILE A 83 -0.27 -19.34 3.48
CA ILE A 83 -0.73 -18.27 2.60
C ILE A 83 -2.22 -18.05 2.79
N ILE A 84 -2.60 -16.83 3.12
CA ILE A 84 -3.99 -16.36 3.15
C ILE A 84 -4.20 -15.33 2.05
N CYS A 85 -5.44 -15.27 1.54
CA CYS A 85 -5.81 -14.33 0.48
C CYS A 85 -7.04 -13.50 0.91
N GLY A 86 -7.13 -12.26 0.42
CA GLY A 86 -8.20 -11.34 0.78
C GLY A 86 -8.62 -10.42 -0.38
N ASN A 87 -9.75 -9.77 -0.23
CA ASN A 87 -10.27 -8.76 -1.17
C ASN A 87 -9.43 -7.46 -1.09
N GLY A 88 -8.19 -7.53 -1.57
CA GLY A 88 -7.12 -6.58 -1.31
C GLY A 88 -6.41 -6.89 0.02
N SER A 89 -5.19 -6.36 0.19
CA SER A 89 -4.50 -6.42 1.50
C SER A 89 -5.29 -5.71 2.61
N ASP A 90 -6.14 -4.74 2.25
CA ASP A 90 -6.97 -3.99 3.19
C ASP A 90 -7.91 -4.90 4.01
N GLU A 91 -8.54 -5.90 3.37
CA GLU A 91 -9.36 -6.89 4.08
C GLU A 91 -8.52 -7.73 5.04
N ILE A 92 -7.32 -8.12 4.64
CA ILE A 92 -6.42 -8.89 5.50
C ILE A 92 -6.03 -8.06 6.72
N LEU A 93 -5.60 -6.81 6.53
CA LEU A 93 -5.26 -5.90 7.62
C LEU A 93 -6.44 -5.71 8.59
N ALA A 94 -7.66 -5.50 8.07
CA ALA A 94 -8.86 -5.32 8.87
C ALA A 94 -9.25 -6.60 9.65
N THR A 95 -9.10 -7.76 9.03
CA THR A 95 -9.41 -9.04 9.66
C THR A 95 -8.41 -9.38 10.75
N ILE A 96 -7.10 -9.15 10.52
CA ILE A 96 -6.05 -9.32 11.53
C ILE A 96 -6.27 -8.39 12.73
N ALA A 97 -6.64 -7.11 12.50
CA ALA A 97 -6.99 -6.21 13.59
C ALA A 97 -8.10 -6.77 14.47
N ARG A 98 -9.18 -7.29 13.85
CA ARG A 98 -10.33 -7.88 14.59
C ARG A 98 -10.03 -9.20 15.27
N ILE A 99 -9.09 -10.00 14.75
CA ILE A 99 -8.70 -11.28 15.38
C ILE A 99 -7.86 -11.03 16.65
N PHE A 100 -6.93 -10.09 16.60
CA PHE A 100 -5.90 -9.95 17.63
C PHE A 100 -6.05 -8.73 18.53
N SER A 101 -7.07 -7.89 18.32
CA SER A 101 -7.33 -6.72 19.17
C SER A 101 -8.80 -6.38 19.31
N GLY A 102 -9.10 -5.62 20.37
CA GLY A 102 -10.45 -5.17 20.71
C GLY A 102 -10.44 -3.96 21.63
N PRO A 103 -11.56 -3.66 22.29
CA PRO A 103 -11.67 -2.58 23.26
C PRO A 103 -10.64 -2.73 24.38
N GLY A 104 -9.91 -1.65 24.67
CA GLY A 104 -8.83 -1.62 25.70
C GLY A 104 -7.44 -1.96 25.16
N ASP A 105 -7.33 -2.54 23.96
CA ASP A 105 -6.06 -2.86 23.31
C ASP A 105 -5.49 -1.68 22.50
N GLU A 106 -4.20 -1.75 22.21
CA GLU A 106 -3.48 -0.74 21.43
C GLU A 106 -2.87 -1.36 20.15
N ILE A 107 -2.97 -0.60 19.07
CA ILE A 107 -2.31 -0.90 17.78
C ILE A 107 -1.37 0.26 17.43
N LEU A 108 -0.10 -0.03 17.19
CA LEU A 108 0.93 0.93 16.85
C LEU A 108 1.13 1.01 15.33
N PHE A 109 1.26 2.21 14.81
CA PHE A 109 1.61 2.47 13.40
C PHE A 109 2.29 3.83 13.23
N SER A 110 3.07 4.01 12.15
CA SER A 110 3.74 5.29 11.85
C SER A 110 2.74 6.44 11.71
N GLU A 111 3.13 7.64 12.14
CA GLU A 111 2.34 8.88 11.95
C GLU A 111 2.06 9.17 10.48
N TYR A 112 3.01 8.83 9.60
CA TYR A 112 2.87 8.89 8.13
C TYR A 112 2.57 7.52 7.54
N GLY A 113 2.00 6.58 8.30
CA GLY A 113 1.62 5.26 7.82
C GLY A 113 0.37 5.27 6.96
N PHE A 114 0.10 4.15 6.30
CA PHE A 114 -1.06 4.01 5.42
C PHE A 114 -2.38 4.29 6.16
N LEU A 115 -3.24 5.10 5.56
CA LEU A 115 -4.49 5.59 6.18
C LEU A 115 -5.48 4.49 6.59
N MET A 116 -5.33 3.28 6.09
CA MET A 116 -6.14 2.16 6.54
C MET A 116 -5.81 1.72 7.95
N TYR A 117 -4.57 1.91 8.44
CA TYR A 117 -4.21 1.47 9.79
C TYR A 117 -5.07 2.09 10.89
N PRO A 118 -5.25 3.43 10.97
CA PRO A 118 -6.17 4.02 11.95
C PRO A 118 -7.62 3.56 11.76
N ILE A 119 -8.08 3.38 10.51
CA ILE A 119 -9.45 2.94 10.21
C ILE A 119 -9.68 1.52 10.73
N VAL A 120 -8.82 0.55 10.37
CA VAL A 120 -8.98 -0.84 10.81
C VAL A 120 -8.82 -1.01 12.32
N THR A 121 -7.97 -0.18 12.93
CA THR A 121 -7.82 -0.11 14.39
C THR A 121 -9.12 0.29 15.07
N GLN A 122 -9.75 1.37 14.61
CA GLN A 122 -11.02 1.84 15.15
C GLN A 122 -12.18 0.83 14.89
N LEU A 123 -12.19 0.18 13.71
CA LEU A 123 -13.16 -0.88 13.40
C LEU A 123 -13.03 -2.08 14.34
N ALA A 124 -11.82 -2.41 14.78
CA ALA A 124 -11.60 -3.45 15.78
C ALA A 124 -11.97 -2.99 17.21
N GLY A 125 -12.19 -1.70 17.45
CA GLY A 125 -12.45 -1.13 18.77
C GLY A 125 -11.19 -0.80 19.56
N ALA A 126 -10.02 -1.00 18.99
CA ALA A 126 -8.72 -0.75 19.63
C ALA A 126 -8.32 0.73 19.56
N LYS A 127 -7.38 1.13 20.40
CA LYS A 127 -6.78 2.47 20.40
C LYS A 127 -5.59 2.50 19.47
N GLY A 128 -5.60 3.42 18.48
CA GLY A 128 -4.46 3.65 17.59
C GLY A 128 -3.42 4.56 18.22
N ILE A 129 -2.16 4.11 18.22
CA ILE A 129 -1.01 4.88 18.71
C ILE A 129 -0.14 5.25 17.50
N LYS A 130 -0.12 6.54 17.15
CA LYS A 130 0.71 7.08 16.07
C LYS A 130 2.13 7.26 16.55
N ILE A 131 3.09 6.63 15.88
CA ILE A 131 4.51 6.67 16.23
C ILE A 131 5.23 7.69 15.34
N LYS A 132 5.94 8.60 15.97
CA LYS A 132 6.67 9.68 15.31
C LYS A 132 7.79 9.13 14.43
N ASP A 133 7.80 9.50 13.16
CA ASP A 133 8.84 9.18 12.19
C ASP A 133 10.05 10.13 12.33
N VAL A 134 11.19 9.70 11.82
CA VAL A 134 12.39 10.54 11.74
C VAL A 134 12.78 10.67 10.27
N LYS A 135 12.87 11.91 9.76
CA LYS A 135 13.19 12.19 8.35
C LYS A 135 12.30 11.39 7.36
N HIS A 136 11.00 11.31 7.66
CA HIS A 136 9.99 10.56 6.87
C HIS A 136 10.17 9.03 6.84
N LYS A 137 11.04 8.47 7.66
CA LYS A 137 11.28 7.02 7.80
C LYS A 137 10.75 6.54 9.13
N ASN A 138 10.16 5.34 9.14
CA ASN A 138 9.73 4.66 10.37
C ASN A 138 10.88 4.59 11.37
N CYS A 139 10.70 5.16 12.55
CA CYS A 139 11.69 5.13 13.63
C CYS A 139 11.41 3.96 14.58
N LEU A 140 12.04 2.81 14.38
CA LEU A 140 11.81 1.59 15.16
C LEU A 140 12.08 1.77 16.67
N ARG A 141 13.03 2.64 17.05
CA ARG A 141 13.26 3.02 18.45
C ARG A 141 12.02 3.68 19.08
N ASN A 142 11.30 4.52 18.32
CA ASN A 142 10.09 5.15 18.82
C ASN A 142 8.95 4.15 18.95
N PHE A 143 8.83 3.20 18.02
CA PHE A 143 7.89 2.07 18.16
C PHE A 143 8.15 1.31 19.45
N PHE A 144 9.41 0.94 19.68
CA PHE A 144 9.78 0.17 20.88
C PHE A 144 9.45 0.90 22.19
N LYS A 145 9.72 2.20 22.26
CA LYS A 145 9.40 3.04 23.43
C LYS A 145 7.89 3.16 23.69
N ALA A 146 7.06 3.01 22.67
CA ALA A 146 5.60 3.16 22.76
C ALA A 146 4.90 1.84 23.12
N ILE A 147 5.60 0.71 23.17
CA ILE A 147 5.04 -0.58 23.54
C ILE A 147 4.58 -0.55 25.01
N THR A 148 3.33 -0.97 25.25
CA THR A 148 2.73 -1.15 26.57
C THR A 148 2.23 -2.58 26.76
N LYS A 149 1.70 -2.89 27.95
CA LYS A 149 1.02 -4.16 28.23
C LYS A 149 -0.24 -4.35 27.35
N LYS A 150 -0.81 -3.27 26.82
CA LYS A 150 -2.01 -3.24 25.98
C LYS A 150 -1.70 -3.40 24.48
N THR A 151 -0.45 -3.27 24.08
CA THR A 151 -0.06 -3.38 22.67
C THR A 151 -0.26 -4.80 22.16
N LYS A 152 -1.06 -4.94 21.10
CA LYS A 152 -1.38 -6.23 20.44
C LYS A 152 -0.81 -6.34 19.05
N ILE A 153 -0.82 -5.25 18.28
CA ILE A 153 -0.39 -5.26 16.87
C ILE A 153 0.51 -4.06 16.62
N ILE A 154 1.53 -4.28 15.79
CA ILE A 154 2.33 -3.23 15.19
C ILE A 154 2.23 -3.36 13.67
N TYR A 155 1.76 -2.30 12.98
CA TYR A 155 1.79 -2.19 11.54
C TYR A 155 3.01 -1.42 11.07
N ILE A 156 3.82 -2.03 10.22
CA ILE A 156 4.98 -1.41 9.57
C ILE A 156 4.84 -1.56 8.06
N ALA A 157 4.61 -0.46 7.34
CA ALA A 157 4.68 -0.46 5.88
C ALA A 157 6.16 -0.41 5.43
N ASN A 158 6.56 -1.37 4.60
CA ASN A 158 7.94 -1.47 4.09
C ASN A 158 7.97 -1.93 2.62
N PRO A 159 8.15 -1.01 1.64
CA PRO A 159 8.30 0.46 1.75
C PRO A 159 7.09 1.19 2.29
N ASN A 160 7.32 2.32 2.97
CA ASN A 160 6.25 3.12 3.59
C ASN A 160 5.48 3.95 2.54
N ASN A 161 4.18 4.06 2.70
CA ASN A 161 3.30 4.94 1.94
C ASN A 161 2.69 5.97 2.89
N PRO A 162 2.91 7.29 2.69
CA PRO A 162 3.21 7.96 1.41
C PRO A 162 4.68 8.36 1.21
N THR A 163 5.60 7.99 2.08
CA THR A 163 6.96 8.54 2.08
C THR A 163 7.91 7.88 1.06
N GLY A 164 7.70 6.60 0.74
CA GLY A 164 8.56 5.83 -0.15
C GLY A 164 9.83 5.31 0.51
N THR A 165 10.08 5.66 1.77
CA THR A 165 11.23 5.20 2.55
C THR A 165 11.09 3.72 2.94
N TYR A 166 12.20 3.08 3.28
CA TYR A 166 12.19 1.67 3.67
C TYR A 166 13.08 1.40 4.89
N LEU A 167 12.82 0.28 5.53
CA LEU A 167 13.66 -0.31 6.56
C LEU A 167 14.47 -1.44 5.95
N THR A 168 15.74 -1.52 6.31
CA THR A 168 16.62 -2.60 5.91
C THR A 168 16.28 -3.90 6.62
N LYS A 169 16.75 -5.01 6.07
CA LYS A 169 16.65 -6.33 6.71
C LYS A 169 17.26 -6.32 8.11
N LYS A 170 18.42 -5.68 8.27
CA LYS A 170 19.11 -5.56 9.56
C LYS A 170 18.25 -4.82 10.58
N GLU A 171 17.70 -3.65 10.21
CA GLU A 171 16.83 -2.86 11.10
C GLU A 171 15.60 -3.66 11.55
N LEU A 172 14.92 -4.35 10.62
CA LEU A 172 13.74 -5.17 10.94
C LEU A 172 14.09 -6.35 11.85
N ASN A 173 15.21 -7.04 11.60
CA ASN A 173 15.64 -8.17 12.42
C ASN A 173 16.03 -7.73 13.85
N GLU A 174 16.76 -6.64 13.99
CA GLU A 174 17.11 -6.07 15.29
C GLU A 174 15.87 -5.63 16.08
N PHE A 175 14.92 -5.00 15.42
CA PHE A 175 13.64 -4.64 16.02
C PHE A 175 12.88 -5.88 16.51
N TYR A 176 12.74 -6.88 15.65
CA TYR A 176 12.00 -8.10 15.98
C TYR A 176 12.66 -8.90 17.11
N LYS A 177 14.00 -8.95 17.17
CA LYS A 177 14.75 -9.66 18.23
C LYS A 177 14.32 -9.20 19.63
N ASN A 178 14.03 -7.92 19.80
CA ASN A 178 13.65 -7.31 21.06
C ASN A 178 12.10 -7.16 21.21
N LEU A 179 11.31 -7.59 20.23
CA LEU A 179 9.86 -7.47 20.29
C LEU A 179 9.24 -8.55 21.18
N PRO A 180 8.34 -8.21 22.11
CA PRO A 180 7.60 -9.19 22.89
C PRO A 180 6.80 -10.13 22.00
N LYS A 181 6.96 -11.45 22.19
CA LYS A 181 6.38 -12.50 21.33
C LYS A 181 4.84 -12.51 21.28
N LYS A 182 4.17 -11.91 22.25
CA LYS A 182 2.71 -11.74 22.28
C LYS A 182 2.18 -10.65 21.35
N ILE A 183 3.05 -9.82 20.75
CA ILE A 183 2.66 -8.75 19.83
C ILE A 183 2.74 -9.27 18.40
N ILE A 184 1.68 -9.08 17.65
CA ILE A 184 1.65 -9.39 16.22
C ILE A 184 2.37 -8.28 15.45
N LEU A 185 3.41 -8.63 14.71
CA LEU A 185 4.09 -7.72 13.79
C LEU A 185 3.55 -7.94 12.36
N VAL A 186 2.93 -6.92 11.80
CA VAL A 186 2.48 -6.93 10.40
C VAL A 186 3.40 -6.07 9.55
N ILE A 187 4.10 -6.69 8.61
CA ILE A 187 4.94 -6.02 7.62
C ILE A 187 4.14 -5.90 6.33
N ASP A 188 3.67 -4.68 6.04
CA ASP A 188 2.92 -4.39 4.82
C ASP A 188 3.87 -4.08 3.67
N ALA A 189 4.13 -5.09 2.86
CA ALA A 189 5.09 -5.07 1.76
C ALA A 189 4.42 -4.86 0.39
N ALA A 190 3.42 -3.96 0.32
CA ALA A 190 2.62 -3.70 -0.88
C ALA A 190 3.45 -3.23 -2.10
N TYR A 191 4.64 -2.74 -1.90
CA TYR A 191 5.54 -2.21 -2.94
C TYR A 191 6.82 -3.04 -3.12
N ALA A 192 6.91 -4.21 -2.50
CA ALA A 192 8.13 -5.01 -2.44
C ALA A 192 8.70 -5.39 -3.81
N GLU A 193 7.85 -5.62 -4.81
CA GLU A 193 8.30 -6.01 -6.16
C GLU A 193 9.02 -4.89 -6.91
N TYR A 194 8.96 -3.64 -6.43
CA TYR A 194 9.68 -2.50 -7.02
C TYR A 194 11.06 -2.28 -6.42
N VAL A 195 11.34 -2.85 -5.24
CA VAL A 195 12.57 -2.59 -4.50
C VAL A 195 13.71 -3.43 -5.07
N ASP A 196 14.81 -2.75 -5.39
CA ASP A 196 16.04 -3.33 -5.93
C ASP A 196 17.24 -3.17 -4.99
N LYS A 197 16.98 -2.94 -3.69
CA LYS A 197 18.01 -2.79 -2.66
C LYS A 197 18.39 -4.15 -2.09
N GLU A 198 19.68 -4.46 -2.04
CA GLU A 198 20.21 -5.73 -1.52
C GLU A 198 19.94 -5.91 -0.03
N ASP A 199 19.91 -4.81 0.71
CA ASP A 199 19.65 -4.79 2.14
C ASP A 199 18.15 -4.77 2.50
N TYR A 200 17.25 -4.86 1.51
CA TYR A 200 15.81 -4.90 1.73
C TYR A 200 15.29 -6.32 1.96
N THR A 201 14.26 -6.44 2.81
CA THR A 201 13.43 -7.63 2.92
C THR A 201 11.94 -7.25 2.96
N PRO A 202 11.05 -7.99 2.30
CA PRO A 202 9.61 -7.87 2.51
C PRO A 202 9.15 -8.48 3.84
N GLY A 203 9.99 -9.21 4.56
CA GLY A 203 9.71 -9.82 5.85
C GLY A 203 9.34 -11.30 5.82
N ASP A 204 9.39 -11.96 4.67
CA ASP A 204 9.07 -13.40 4.56
C ASP A 204 10.05 -14.30 5.32
N ASP A 205 11.32 -13.89 5.44
CA ASP A 205 12.33 -14.55 6.27
C ASP A 205 11.99 -14.46 7.76
N LEU A 206 11.45 -13.34 8.24
CA LEU A 206 10.95 -13.22 9.61
C LEU A 206 9.74 -14.13 9.86
N VAL A 207 8.80 -14.21 8.92
CA VAL A 207 7.61 -15.08 9.04
C VAL A 207 7.99 -16.55 9.12
N LYS A 208 8.97 -17.01 8.33
CA LYS A 208 9.41 -18.42 8.32
C LYS A 208 9.88 -18.92 9.69
N ASN A 209 10.44 -18.02 10.48
CA ASN A 209 11.07 -18.35 11.76
C ASN A 209 10.23 -17.91 12.98
N ASN A 210 9.06 -17.28 12.77
CA ASN A 210 8.33 -16.66 13.87
C ASN A 210 6.81 -16.69 13.64
N SER A 211 6.08 -17.22 14.62
CA SER A 211 4.64 -17.43 14.54
C SER A 211 3.80 -16.14 14.64
N ASN A 212 4.35 -15.08 15.21
CA ASN A 212 3.67 -13.80 15.42
C ASN A 212 3.99 -12.71 14.36
N VAL A 213 4.60 -13.09 13.23
CA VAL A 213 4.88 -12.18 12.13
C VAL A 213 3.98 -12.48 10.94
N ILE A 214 3.44 -11.45 10.32
CA ILE A 214 2.62 -11.50 9.12
C ILE A 214 3.22 -10.56 8.08
N MET A 215 3.46 -11.05 6.86
CA MET A 215 3.85 -10.23 5.72
C MET A 215 2.69 -10.15 4.73
N THR A 216 2.25 -8.90 4.37
CA THR A 216 1.17 -8.69 3.40
C THR A 216 1.69 -8.21 2.05
N ARG A 217 1.01 -8.59 0.99
CA ARG A 217 1.28 -8.22 -0.40
C ARG A 217 -0.01 -7.92 -1.16
N THR A 218 0.10 -7.23 -2.29
CA THR A 218 -1.07 -6.86 -3.11
C THR A 218 -0.82 -7.07 -4.59
N PHE A 219 -1.87 -7.38 -5.34
CA PHE A 219 -1.85 -7.37 -6.79
C PHE A 219 -2.19 -5.98 -7.39
N SER A 220 -2.53 -5.01 -6.55
CA SER A 220 -2.96 -3.68 -6.97
C SER A 220 -1.85 -2.82 -7.59
N LYS A 221 -0.57 -3.15 -7.38
CA LYS A 221 0.57 -2.31 -7.77
C LYS A 221 1.25 -2.86 -9.02
N ILE A 222 2.35 -3.59 -8.89
CA ILE A 222 3.15 -4.04 -10.04
C ILE A 222 2.38 -4.91 -11.03
N TYR A 223 1.41 -5.68 -10.55
CA TYR A 223 0.59 -6.56 -11.39
C TYR A 223 -0.53 -5.84 -12.13
N GLY A 224 -0.81 -4.56 -11.81
CA GLY A 224 -1.81 -3.74 -12.48
C GLY A 224 -3.27 -4.16 -12.23
N LEU A 225 -3.56 -4.87 -11.12
CA LEU A 225 -4.88 -5.44 -10.82
C LEU A 225 -5.64 -4.68 -9.72
N ALA A 226 -5.41 -3.37 -9.59
CA ALA A 226 -6.03 -2.56 -8.53
C ALA A 226 -7.57 -2.66 -8.48
N GLY A 227 -8.22 -2.69 -9.65
CA GLY A 227 -9.68 -2.78 -9.78
C GLY A 227 -10.26 -4.15 -9.41
N LEU A 228 -9.46 -5.22 -9.43
CA LEU A 228 -9.91 -6.58 -9.11
C LEU A 228 -9.92 -6.88 -7.61
N ARG A 229 -9.36 -5.99 -6.79
CA ARG A 229 -9.36 -6.09 -5.33
C ARG A 229 -8.83 -7.43 -4.82
N ILE A 230 -7.54 -7.68 -4.96
CA ILE A 230 -6.92 -8.90 -4.46
C ILE A 230 -5.56 -8.63 -3.82
N GLY A 231 -5.35 -9.27 -2.67
CA GLY A 231 -4.12 -9.28 -1.90
C GLY A 231 -3.89 -10.63 -1.25
N TRP A 232 -2.74 -10.81 -0.66
CA TRP A 232 -2.39 -12.01 0.06
C TRP A 232 -1.44 -11.70 1.21
N ALA A 233 -1.35 -12.64 2.15
CA ALA A 233 -0.34 -12.57 3.20
C ALA A 233 0.32 -13.93 3.42
N PHE A 234 1.52 -13.88 3.97
CA PHE A 234 2.27 -15.01 4.47
C PHE A 234 2.39 -14.90 5.99
N CYS A 235 1.99 -15.93 6.70
CA CYS A 235 1.93 -15.97 8.17
C CYS A 235 2.15 -17.39 8.68
N SER A 236 2.13 -17.62 10.00
CA SER A 236 2.14 -18.96 10.57
C SER A 236 0.87 -19.74 10.19
N ASN A 237 0.94 -21.07 10.20
CA ASN A 237 -0.23 -21.92 9.94
C ASN A 237 -1.36 -21.68 10.94
N GLU A 238 -1.04 -21.38 12.19
CA GLU A 238 -2.00 -21.04 13.23
C GLU A 238 -2.80 -19.77 12.85
N ILE A 239 -2.11 -18.69 12.47
CA ILE A 239 -2.75 -17.45 12.02
C ILE A 239 -3.58 -17.70 10.76
N ALA A 240 -3.06 -18.50 9.81
CA ALA A 240 -3.79 -18.82 8.59
C ALA A 240 -5.09 -19.58 8.88
N ASN A 241 -5.08 -20.53 9.81
CA ASN A 241 -6.25 -21.29 10.22
C ASN A 241 -7.30 -20.41 10.90
N ILE A 242 -6.88 -19.52 11.82
CA ILE A 242 -7.80 -18.57 12.47
C ILE A 242 -8.38 -17.60 11.44
N TYR A 243 -7.56 -17.03 10.55
CA TYR A 243 -8.04 -16.14 9.51
C TYR A 243 -9.11 -16.81 8.63
N ASN A 244 -8.89 -18.05 8.19
CA ASN A 244 -9.82 -18.79 7.34
C ASN A 244 -11.17 -19.11 8.02
N ARG A 245 -11.22 -19.15 9.36
CA ARG A 245 -12.48 -19.32 10.12
C ARG A 245 -13.32 -18.04 10.18
N VAL A 246 -12.69 -16.86 10.11
CA VAL A 246 -13.36 -15.57 10.36
C VAL A 246 -13.54 -14.71 9.12
N ARG A 247 -12.83 -15.00 8.02
CA ARG A 247 -13.04 -14.30 6.74
C ARG A 247 -14.43 -14.60 6.20
N LEU A 248 -14.98 -13.68 5.43
CA LEU A 248 -16.26 -13.91 4.76
C LEU A 248 -16.14 -15.05 3.72
N PRO A 249 -17.17 -15.89 3.58
CA PRO A 249 -17.20 -16.89 2.51
C PRO A 249 -17.06 -16.24 1.14
N PHE A 250 -16.32 -16.90 0.24
CA PHE A 250 -16.15 -16.43 -1.15
C PHE A 250 -15.67 -14.98 -1.28
N ASN A 251 -14.88 -14.51 -0.34
CA ASN A 251 -14.42 -13.11 -0.24
C ASN A 251 -13.62 -12.62 -1.45
N ILE A 252 -13.13 -13.51 -2.31
CA ILE A 252 -12.36 -13.16 -3.50
C ILE A 252 -13.15 -13.57 -4.73
N ASN A 253 -13.38 -12.64 -5.65
CA ASN A 253 -14.10 -12.92 -6.87
C ASN A 253 -13.28 -13.78 -7.86
N SER A 254 -13.98 -14.61 -8.63
CA SER A 254 -13.36 -15.58 -9.56
C SER A 254 -12.49 -14.92 -10.63
N ALA A 255 -12.87 -13.74 -11.14
CA ALA A 255 -12.09 -13.00 -12.12
C ALA A 255 -10.75 -12.56 -11.56
N ALA A 256 -10.72 -12.11 -10.29
CA ALA A 256 -9.50 -11.76 -9.58
C ALA A 256 -8.58 -12.98 -9.40
N LEU A 257 -9.13 -14.14 -9.06
CA LEU A 257 -8.37 -15.39 -8.91
C LEU A 257 -7.65 -15.76 -10.21
N GLU A 258 -8.37 -15.84 -11.32
CA GLU A 258 -7.80 -16.24 -12.61
C GLU A 258 -6.78 -15.21 -13.13
N ALA A 259 -7.10 -13.92 -13.05
CA ALA A 259 -6.19 -12.86 -13.46
C ALA A 259 -4.89 -12.84 -12.63
N SER A 260 -4.98 -13.09 -11.32
CA SER A 260 -3.83 -13.10 -10.43
C SER A 260 -2.89 -14.28 -10.68
N VAL A 261 -3.46 -15.46 -10.95
CA VAL A 261 -2.66 -16.64 -11.35
C VAL A 261 -1.91 -16.38 -12.66
N ALA A 262 -2.56 -15.75 -13.64
CA ALA A 262 -1.92 -15.38 -14.90
C ALA A 262 -0.82 -14.33 -14.70
N ALA A 263 -1.07 -13.32 -13.86
CA ALA A 263 -0.11 -12.27 -13.54
C ALA A 263 1.15 -12.80 -12.85
N LEU A 264 1.01 -13.75 -11.90
CA LEU A 264 2.14 -14.38 -11.22
C LEU A 264 3.04 -15.18 -12.16
N LYS A 265 2.47 -15.78 -13.21
CA LYS A 265 3.23 -16.53 -14.23
C LYS A 265 3.99 -15.61 -15.19
N ASP A 266 3.60 -14.34 -15.32
CA ASP A 266 4.22 -13.39 -16.25
C ASP A 266 5.40 -12.64 -15.59
N ARG A 267 6.51 -13.36 -15.39
CA ARG A 267 7.73 -12.83 -14.76
C ARG A 267 8.39 -11.73 -15.58
N GLU A 268 8.34 -11.86 -16.89
CA GLU A 268 8.90 -10.88 -17.82
C GLU A 268 8.23 -9.53 -17.66
N PHE A 269 6.88 -9.51 -17.60
CA PHE A 269 6.13 -8.29 -17.39
C PHE A 269 6.45 -7.64 -16.04
N THR A 270 6.54 -8.41 -14.95
CA THR A 270 6.90 -7.85 -13.64
C THR A 270 8.32 -7.29 -13.62
N SER A 271 9.28 -7.98 -14.27
CA SER A 271 10.65 -7.48 -14.43
C SER A 271 10.71 -6.19 -15.24
N LYS A 272 9.99 -6.13 -16.38
CA LYS A 272 9.86 -4.92 -17.21
C LYS A 272 9.28 -3.75 -16.40
N SER A 273 8.23 -4.01 -15.63
CA SER A 273 7.57 -2.99 -14.79
C SER A 273 8.49 -2.46 -13.68
N ALA A 274 9.25 -3.33 -13.02
CA ALA A 274 10.22 -2.94 -12.00
C ALA A 274 11.37 -2.12 -12.60
N LYS A 275 11.93 -2.54 -13.74
CA LYS A 275 12.99 -1.79 -14.45
C LYS A 275 12.52 -0.42 -14.90
N HIS A 276 11.31 -0.32 -15.45
CA HIS A 276 10.69 0.96 -15.82
C HIS A 276 10.56 1.88 -14.59
N ASN A 277 10.03 1.35 -13.50
CA ASN A 277 9.88 2.11 -12.27
C ASN A 277 11.22 2.64 -11.74
N LYS A 278 12.23 1.77 -11.64
CA LYS A 278 13.57 2.15 -11.18
C LYS A 278 14.15 3.30 -12.02
N PHE A 279 14.08 3.17 -13.36
CA PHE A 279 14.58 4.19 -14.26
C PHE A 279 13.86 5.52 -14.09
N TYR A 280 12.52 5.51 -14.15
CA TYR A 280 11.74 6.74 -14.13
C TYR A 280 11.61 7.36 -12.73
N LEU A 281 11.69 6.59 -11.66
CA LEU A 281 11.80 7.12 -10.31
C LEU A 281 13.10 7.95 -10.16
N ASN A 282 14.23 7.42 -10.57
CA ASN A 282 15.50 8.12 -10.52
C ASN A 282 15.49 9.34 -11.44
N TRP A 283 15.02 9.18 -12.67
CA TRP A 283 14.93 10.27 -13.66
C TRP A 283 14.03 11.41 -13.14
N LEU A 284 12.85 11.10 -12.63
CA LEU A 284 11.92 12.09 -12.08
C LEU A 284 12.54 12.80 -10.87
N THR A 285 13.19 12.05 -9.96
CA THR A 285 13.87 12.61 -8.79
C THR A 285 14.89 13.68 -9.20
N GLN A 286 15.75 13.38 -10.18
CA GLN A 286 16.74 14.34 -10.68
C GLN A 286 16.10 15.58 -11.33
N LYS A 287 15.01 15.39 -12.07
CA LYS A 287 14.28 16.52 -12.69
C LYS A 287 13.60 17.41 -11.66
N ILE A 288 13.02 16.83 -10.60
CA ILE A 288 12.41 17.54 -9.48
C ILE A 288 13.45 18.35 -8.69
N ILE A 289 14.63 17.78 -8.43
CA ILE A 289 15.74 18.50 -7.79
C ILE A 289 16.18 19.70 -8.65
N LYS A 290 16.31 19.52 -9.98
CA LYS A 290 16.64 20.63 -10.90
C LYS A 290 15.61 21.75 -10.96
N LEU A 291 14.37 21.52 -10.49
CA LEU A 291 13.35 22.55 -10.31
C LEU A 291 13.45 23.25 -8.94
N GLY A 292 14.45 22.94 -8.11
CA GLY A 292 14.62 23.48 -6.76
C GLY A 292 13.65 22.87 -5.73
N LEU A 293 12.97 21.77 -6.06
CA LEU A 293 12.07 21.06 -5.17
C LEU A 293 12.80 19.95 -4.41
N ILE A 294 12.26 19.54 -3.28
CA ILE A 294 12.91 18.56 -2.38
C ILE A 294 12.12 17.25 -2.38
N PRO A 295 12.57 16.24 -3.12
CA PRO A 295 11.98 14.91 -3.06
C PRO A 295 12.46 14.15 -1.81
N VAL A 296 11.57 13.34 -1.24
CA VAL A 296 11.93 12.34 -0.22
C VAL A 296 12.48 11.11 -0.93
N PRO A 297 13.65 10.56 -0.54
CA PRO A 297 14.18 9.34 -1.13
C PRO A 297 13.16 8.19 -1.10
N SER A 298 12.90 7.57 -2.25
CA SER A 298 11.89 6.53 -2.40
C SER A 298 12.44 5.29 -3.08
N VAL A 299 11.92 4.12 -2.70
CA VAL A 299 12.13 2.83 -3.37
C VAL A 299 10.82 2.21 -3.87
N ALA A 300 9.71 2.94 -3.74
CA ALA A 300 8.38 2.52 -4.18
C ALA A 300 8.09 2.97 -5.63
N ASN A 301 6.85 2.84 -6.09
CA ASN A 301 6.44 3.34 -7.40
C ASN A 301 5.82 4.76 -7.33
N PHE A 302 6.33 5.58 -6.45
CA PHE A 302 5.95 6.98 -6.30
C PHE A 302 7.06 7.79 -5.64
N LEU A 303 6.97 9.11 -5.78
CA LEU A 303 7.86 10.07 -5.17
C LEU A 303 7.05 11.05 -4.32
N LEU A 304 7.44 11.27 -3.06
CA LEU A 304 6.90 12.32 -2.21
C LEU A 304 7.76 13.58 -2.36
N VAL A 305 7.16 14.69 -2.75
CA VAL A 305 7.87 15.95 -3.06
C VAL A 305 7.40 17.06 -2.14
N ARG A 306 8.33 17.77 -1.51
CA ARG A 306 8.06 18.96 -0.69
C ARG A 306 8.01 20.21 -1.55
N PHE A 307 6.97 21.02 -1.32
CA PHE A 307 6.76 22.33 -1.92
C PHE A 307 6.84 23.43 -0.85
N SER A 308 6.70 24.69 -1.26
CA SER A 308 6.57 25.82 -0.31
C SER A 308 5.37 25.64 0.61
N LYS A 309 5.44 26.21 1.79
CA LYS A 309 4.32 26.20 2.75
C LYS A 309 3.19 27.14 2.34
N ILE A 310 3.56 28.28 1.78
CA ILE A 310 2.64 29.39 1.45
C ILE A 310 2.96 29.97 0.07
N GLY A 311 2.08 30.82 -0.42
CA GLY A 311 2.25 31.56 -1.66
C GLY A 311 2.01 30.75 -2.92
N LYS A 312 2.38 31.32 -4.06
CA LYS A 312 2.19 30.76 -5.40
C LYS A 312 2.69 29.32 -5.52
N PHE A 313 3.86 29.01 -4.97
CA PHE A 313 4.50 27.70 -5.10
C PHE A 313 4.15 26.71 -3.97
N SER A 314 3.06 26.95 -3.24
CA SER A 314 2.57 26.00 -2.25
C SER A 314 2.04 24.72 -2.90
N ALA A 315 2.09 23.59 -2.17
CA ALA A 315 1.58 22.30 -2.65
C ALA A 315 0.14 22.40 -3.16
N LYS A 316 -0.74 23.16 -2.46
CA LYS A 316 -2.15 23.39 -2.84
C LYS A 316 -2.26 24.12 -4.19
N ASN A 317 -1.51 25.20 -4.39
CA ASN A 317 -1.60 25.99 -5.62
C ASN A 317 -0.99 25.24 -6.82
N VAL A 318 0.14 24.55 -6.64
CA VAL A 318 0.71 23.66 -7.66
C VAL A 318 -0.26 22.54 -8.02
N TYR A 319 -0.89 21.92 -7.04
CA TYR A 319 -1.91 20.89 -7.26
C TYR A 319 -3.07 21.41 -8.09
N ASN A 320 -3.65 22.55 -7.73
CA ASN A 320 -4.78 23.16 -8.45
C ASN A 320 -4.41 23.52 -9.90
N TYR A 321 -3.21 24.09 -10.10
CA TYR A 321 -2.69 24.35 -11.45
C TYR A 321 -2.57 23.07 -12.27
N LEU A 322 -2.00 21.99 -11.73
CA LEU A 322 -1.89 20.74 -12.45
C LEU A 322 -3.24 20.10 -12.74
N LEU A 323 -4.22 20.23 -11.83
CA LEU A 323 -5.60 19.81 -12.07
C LEU A 323 -6.20 20.54 -13.28
N SER A 324 -6.02 21.88 -13.39
CA SER A 324 -6.50 22.64 -14.55
C SER A 324 -5.85 22.23 -15.88
N LYS A 325 -4.70 21.54 -15.81
CA LYS A 325 -3.98 20.97 -16.97
C LYS A 325 -4.28 19.50 -17.18
N GLY A 326 -5.26 18.93 -16.46
CA GLY A 326 -5.63 17.53 -16.57
C GLY A 326 -4.67 16.53 -15.91
N ILE A 327 -3.82 16.99 -14.98
CA ILE A 327 -2.88 16.10 -14.26
C ILE A 327 -3.32 16.00 -12.80
N ILE A 328 -3.57 14.77 -12.36
CA ILE A 328 -4.00 14.47 -11.00
C ILE A 328 -2.85 13.86 -10.20
N LEU A 329 -2.35 14.59 -9.22
CA LEU A 329 -1.43 14.10 -8.21
C LEU A 329 -2.18 13.70 -6.94
N ARG A 330 -1.48 13.21 -5.92
CA ARG A 330 -2.05 12.90 -4.61
C ARG A 330 -1.68 13.98 -3.59
N THR A 331 -2.68 14.66 -3.04
CA THR A 331 -2.52 15.45 -1.82
C THR A 331 -2.33 14.49 -0.64
N VAL A 332 -1.49 14.86 0.31
CA VAL A 332 -1.16 14.04 1.49
C VAL A 332 -1.39 14.80 2.80
N GLU A 333 -2.30 15.77 2.77
CA GLU A 333 -2.69 16.55 3.95
C GLU A 333 -3.28 15.69 5.06
N ASN A 334 -4.08 14.69 4.69
CA ASN A 334 -4.67 13.71 5.61
C ASN A 334 -3.64 12.77 6.28
N TYR A 335 -2.38 12.78 5.79
CA TYR A 335 -1.24 12.18 6.47
C TYR A 335 -0.50 13.16 7.39
N GLY A 336 -0.94 14.43 7.51
CA GLY A 336 -0.23 15.50 8.21
C GLY A 336 0.86 16.20 7.37
N LEU A 337 0.98 15.86 6.08
CA LEU A 337 2.01 16.35 5.16
C LEU A 337 1.48 17.45 4.23
N LYS A 338 1.02 18.57 4.82
CA LYS A 338 0.34 19.67 4.10
C LYS A 338 1.15 20.28 2.95
N ASN A 339 2.49 20.27 3.05
CA ASN A 339 3.36 20.90 2.04
C ASN A 339 3.88 19.90 1.01
N TYR A 340 3.29 18.72 0.92
CA TYR A 340 3.79 17.66 0.06
C TYR A 340 2.73 17.25 -0.95
N LEU A 341 3.20 16.80 -2.12
CA LEU A 341 2.41 16.03 -3.07
C LEU A 341 3.11 14.71 -3.35
N ARG A 342 2.33 13.63 -3.46
CA ARG A 342 2.84 12.33 -3.89
C ARG A 342 2.56 12.13 -5.37
N ILE A 343 3.58 11.76 -6.13
CA ILE A 343 3.58 11.58 -7.58
C ILE A 343 3.82 10.10 -7.86
N SER A 344 2.84 9.39 -8.41
CA SER A 344 3.04 8.01 -8.88
C SER A 344 3.94 7.97 -10.10
N ILE A 345 4.74 6.91 -10.25
CA ILE A 345 5.55 6.71 -11.46
C ILE A 345 4.64 6.13 -12.55
N GLY A 346 4.27 6.97 -13.50
CA GLY A 346 3.47 6.65 -14.66
C GLY A 346 4.32 6.25 -15.88
N LYS A 347 3.70 6.30 -17.07
CA LYS A 347 4.41 6.14 -18.34
C LYS A 347 5.34 7.35 -18.60
N LYS A 348 6.34 7.15 -19.49
CA LYS A 348 7.26 8.21 -19.91
C LYS A 348 6.53 9.49 -20.32
N GLU A 349 5.57 9.36 -21.20
CA GLU A 349 4.81 10.47 -21.78
C GLU A 349 4.05 11.27 -20.70
N GLU A 350 3.49 10.58 -19.71
CA GLU A 350 2.78 11.17 -18.57
C GLU A 350 3.72 11.98 -17.68
N LEU A 351 4.92 11.44 -17.40
CA LEU A 351 5.92 12.11 -16.58
C LEU A 351 6.59 13.28 -17.30
N VAL A 352 6.81 13.17 -18.60
CA VAL A 352 7.32 14.29 -19.44
C VAL A 352 6.32 15.43 -19.40
N LYS A 353 5.02 15.13 -19.61
CA LYS A 353 3.97 16.14 -19.60
C LYS A 353 3.82 16.83 -18.23
N LEU A 354 3.90 16.06 -17.14
CA LEU A 354 3.95 16.60 -15.79
C LEU A 354 5.11 17.62 -15.63
N LEU A 355 6.32 17.25 -16.08
CA LEU A 355 7.51 18.11 -15.96
C LEU A 355 7.43 19.36 -16.83
N GLU A 356 6.81 19.28 -18.01
CA GLU A 356 6.56 20.45 -18.86
C GLU A 356 5.73 21.49 -18.10
N PHE A 357 4.60 21.09 -17.52
CA PHE A 357 3.75 22.00 -16.77
C PHE A 357 4.41 22.52 -15.48
N LEU A 358 5.14 21.67 -14.77
CA LEU A 358 5.91 22.13 -13.60
C LEU A 358 6.96 23.17 -14.01
N LYS A 359 7.70 22.97 -15.11
CA LYS A 359 8.68 23.94 -15.62
C LYS A 359 8.01 25.28 -15.97
N ILE A 360 6.88 25.26 -16.67
CA ILE A 360 6.13 26.47 -17.00
C ILE A 360 5.74 27.19 -15.71
N TYR A 361 5.15 26.49 -14.75
CA TYR A 361 4.68 27.06 -13.50
C TYR A 361 5.80 27.70 -12.66
N PHE A 362 6.96 27.06 -12.61
CA PHE A 362 8.10 27.54 -11.83
C PHE A 362 8.96 28.58 -12.58
N LYS A 363 8.88 28.68 -13.91
CA LYS A 363 9.56 29.71 -14.71
C LYS A 363 8.84 31.05 -14.74
N THR A 364 7.54 31.09 -14.48
CA THR A 364 6.77 32.34 -14.36
C THR A 364 7.08 33.02 -13.02
N LYS A 365 8.34 33.51 -12.91
CA LYS A 365 8.74 34.43 -11.82
C LYS A 365 8.28 35.83 -12.14
#